data_c821e5b16cafb15b0da8eeff3ffc9673
#
_entry.id   c821e5b16cafb15b0da8eeff3ffc9673
#
_cell.length_a   1.000
_cell.length_b   1.000
_cell.length_c   1.000
_cell.angle_alpha   90.00
_cell.angle_beta   90.00
_cell.angle_gamma   90.00
#
_symmetry.space_group_name_H-M   'P 1'
#
loop_
_entity.id
_entity.type
_entity.pdbx_description
1 polymer ?
#
loop_
_entity_poly.entity_id
_entity_poly.type
_entity_poly.pdbx_seq_one_letter_code
_entity_poly.pdbx_strand_id
1 'polypeptide(L)'
;MARVLTAAAILAVALRADAHDYWMVPLELVVDGDREVTVSLFVGEDFLAEDAKRFERARFPRLAHLHTGQIDDLLGSAVEGAQPLLRLPIRGAGGHLVVADRSPSRIELEARKFERYLEHEGLRAVIAERARLGESNKPGRERYSRYLKTLIQLGPARDETYAASAGQRIEILPEANPVFVEPGATLPVLVRFEGQPLANAWVEAFSRNGADIRGASYTTDVAGRIRVAIDRRGVWLIRLVHMVRCAGCPDADWESFWTSYSFASANPAGGTVASPSMFAPKPRALGRTVIFVAVAAAAALAGVIYLRRRRR
;
A
#
# COMPACT_ATOMS: atom_id res chain seq x y z
N MET A 1 12.07 -40.45 -42.74
CA MET A 1 11.00 -39.81 -41.96
C MET A 1 11.56 -39.41 -40.62
N ALA A 2 11.98 -38.14 -40.44
CA ALA A 2 12.50 -37.61 -39.17
C ALA A 2 11.43 -36.77 -38.50
N ARG A 3 10.98 -37.21 -37.33
CA ARG A 3 10.02 -36.47 -36.51
C ARG A 3 10.77 -35.37 -35.75
N VAL A 4 10.46 -34.12 -36.09
CA VAL A 4 10.91 -32.94 -35.35
C VAL A 4 9.98 -32.76 -34.13
N LEU A 5 10.46 -33.06 -32.95
CA LEU A 5 9.80 -32.72 -31.68
C LEU A 5 10.04 -31.26 -31.40
N THR A 6 9.02 -30.45 -31.54
CA THR A 6 9.01 -29.04 -31.13
C THR A 6 8.70 -29.01 -29.63
N ALA A 7 9.71 -28.80 -28.79
CA ALA A 7 9.55 -28.53 -27.39
C ALA A 7 9.06 -27.09 -27.22
N ALA A 8 7.80 -26.91 -26.88
CA ALA A 8 7.24 -25.62 -26.45
C ALA A 8 7.69 -25.34 -25.02
N ALA A 9 8.68 -24.46 -24.85
CA ALA A 9 9.06 -23.95 -23.54
C ALA A 9 7.94 -23.01 -23.07
N ILE A 10 7.11 -23.48 -22.15
CA ILE A 10 6.16 -22.64 -21.41
C ILE A 10 6.98 -21.78 -20.47
N LEU A 11 7.18 -20.51 -20.84
CA LEU A 11 7.81 -19.50 -19.98
C LEU A 11 6.82 -19.17 -18.86
N ALA A 12 6.94 -19.84 -17.71
CA ALA A 12 6.22 -19.45 -16.51
C ALA A 12 6.74 -18.07 -16.09
N VAL A 13 6.01 -17.02 -16.43
CA VAL A 13 6.20 -15.70 -15.83
C VAL A 13 5.85 -15.88 -14.36
N ALA A 14 6.85 -16.07 -13.52
CA ALA A 14 6.69 -15.98 -12.08
C ALA A 14 6.18 -14.56 -11.79
N LEU A 15 4.89 -14.43 -11.54
CA LEU A 15 4.31 -13.26 -10.90
C LEU A 15 5.08 -13.10 -9.59
N ARG A 16 5.91 -12.07 -9.50
CA ARG A 16 6.49 -11.67 -8.22
C ARG A 16 5.32 -11.24 -7.36
N ALA A 17 4.86 -12.15 -6.53
CA ALA A 17 3.96 -11.84 -5.43
C ALA A 17 4.84 -11.31 -4.29
N ASP A 18 5.43 -10.14 -4.49
CA ASP A 18 6.05 -9.41 -3.41
C ASP A 18 4.90 -8.77 -2.61
N ALA A 19 4.98 -8.87 -1.30
CA ALA A 19 4.03 -8.27 -0.39
C ALA A 19 4.27 -6.75 -0.41
N HIS A 20 3.62 -6.05 -1.34
CA HIS A 20 3.74 -4.61 -1.52
C HIS A 20 2.74 -3.86 -0.67
N ASP A 21 3.14 -2.68 -0.23
CA ASP A 21 2.27 -1.71 0.40
C ASP A 21 1.17 -1.23 -0.54
N TYR A 22 0.02 -0.93 0.05
CA TYR A 22 -1.07 -0.23 -0.60
C TYR A 22 -1.38 1.04 0.18
N TRP A 23 -1.60 2.13 -0.55
CA TRP A 23 -2.05 3.38 0.06
C TRP A 23 -2.94 4.18 -0.88
N MET A 24 -3.85 4.92 -0.31
CA MET A 24 -4.63 5.91 -1.04
C MET A 24 -3.96 7.27 -0.95
N VAL A 25 -3.99 8.04 -2.03
CA VAL A 25 -3.58 9.45 -2.03
C VAL A 25 -4.56 10.25 -2.86
N PRO A 26 -5.19 11.28 -2.26
CA PRO A 26 -5.92 12.30 -3.00
C PRO A 26 -4.98 13.13 -3.87
N LEU A 27 -5.48 13.57 -5.02
CA LEU A 27 -4.75 14.52 -5.85
C LEU A 27 -4.43 15.82 -5.09
N GLU A 28 -5.36 16.22 -4.23
CA GLU A 28 -5.26 17.37 -3.34
C GLU A 28 -5.62 16.92 -1.93
N LEU A 29 -4.64 16.95 -1.00
CA LEU A 29 -4.87 16.58 0.40
C LEU A 29 -5.32 17.76 1.25
N VAL A 30 -5.10 18.99 0.76
CA VAL A 30 -5.61 20.22 1.37
C VAL A 30 -6.28 21.03 0.28
N VAL A 31 -7.49 21.47 0.52
CA VAL A 31 -8.30 22.24 -0.40
C VAL A 31 -8.85 23.49 0.29
N ASP A 32 -9.09 24.55 -0.44
CA ASP A 32 -9.50 25.87 0.05
C ASP A 32 -10.99 26.18 -0.14
N GLY A 33 -11.71 25.30 -0.85
CA GLY A 33 -13.14 25.42 -1.11
C GLY A 33 -13.75 24.13 -1.63
N ASP A 34 -15.07 24.09 -1.70
CA ASP A 34 -15.82 22.96 -2.20
C ASP A 34 -15.36 22.58 -3.61
N ARG A 35 -15.01 21.32 -3.81
CA ARG A 35 -14.57 20.78 -5.11
C ARG A 35 -14.67 19.26 -5.18
N GLU A 36 -14.54 18.74 -6.37
CA GLU A 36 -14.30 17.31 -6.58
C GLU A 36 -12.81 17.00 -6.44
N VAL A 37 -12.47 16.06 -5.57
CA VAL A 37 -11.10 15.56 -5.36
C VAL A 37 -11.00 14.14 -5.88
N THR A 38 -9.95 13.89 -6.62
CA THR A 38 -9.62 12.57 -7.16
C THR A 38 -8.79 11.80 -6.15
N VAL A 39 -9.18 10.56 -5.81
CA VAL A 39 -8.43 9.67 -4.93
C VAL A 39 -7.87 8.50 -5.73
N SER A 40 -6.56 8.30 -5.68
CA SER A 40 -5.87 7.19 -6.33
C SER A 40 -5.46 6.13 -5.31
N LEU A 41 -5.41 4.87 -5.76
CA LEU A 41 -4.87 3.75 -4.99
C LEU A 41 -3.57 3.29 -5.64
N PHE A 42 -2.50 3.31 -4.86
CA PHE A 42 -1.18 2.89 -5.30
C PHE A 42 -0.73 1.62 -4.61
N VAL A 43 0.20 0.93 -5.27
CA VAL A 43 0.96 -0.19 -4.74
C VAL A 43 2.44 0.07 -5.01
N GLY A 44 3.30 -0.31 -4.06
CA GLY A 44 4.75 -0.14 -4.17
C GLY A 44 5.46 -0.38 -2.85
N GLU A 45 6.70 0.05 -2.75
CA GLU A 45 7.55 -0.05 -1.56
C GLU A 45 8.09 1.34 -1.19
N ASP A 46 8.37 1.56 0.10
CA ASP A 46 9.00 2.79 0.62
C ASP A 46 8.34 4.08 0.12
N PHE A 47 7.00 4.07 -0.01
CA PHE A 47 6.22 5.18 -0.55
C PHE A 47 6.55 5.55 -2.02
N LEU A 48 7.23 4.65 -2.74
CA LEU A 48 7.46 4.71 -4.18
C LEU A 48 6.36 3.92 -4.90
N ALA A 49 5.52 4.62 -5.66
CA ALA A 49 4.48 3.96 -6.43
C ALA A 49 5.08 3.17 -7.61
N GLU A 50 4.79 1.88 -7.68
CA GLU A 50 5.12 1.02 -8.80
C GLU A 50 3.97 0.89 -9.78
N ASP A 51 2.74 0.91 -9.26
CA ASP A 51 1.52 0.78 -10.06
C ASP A 51 0.36 1.52 -9.38
N ALA A 52 -0.58 1.99 -10.20
CA ALA A 52 -1.86 2.53 -9.74
C ALA A 52 -2.95 1.50 -9.97
N LYS A 53 -3.73 1.21 -8.94
CA LYS A 53 -4.77 0.17 -8.98
C LYS A 53 -6.11 0.75 -9.38
N ARG A 54 -6.84 -0.04 -10.17
CA ARG A 54 -8.22 0.24 -10.55
C ARG A 54 -9.19 -0.16 -9.45
N PHE A 55 -10.36 0.42 -9.46
CA PHE A 55 -11.45 -0.06 -8.63
C PHE A 55 -11.95 -1.41 -9.15
N GLU A 56 -11.96 -2.41 -8.28
CA GLU A 56 -12.50 -3.76 -8.52
C GLU A 56 -13.51 -4.04 -7.40
N ARG A 57 -14.80 -3.91 -7.66
CA ARG A 57 -15.87 -4.03 -6.65
C ARG A 57 -15.72 -5.26 -5.75
N ALA A 58 -15.38 -6.40 -6.33
CA ALA A 58 -15.22 -7.66 -5.59
C ALA A 58 -14.07 -7.62 -4.56
N ARG A 59 -13.16 -6.66 -4.67
CA ARG A 59 -12.02 -6.50 -3.77
C ARG A 59 -12.29 -5.53 -2.62
N PHE A 60 -13.39 -4.79 -2.64
CA PHE A 60 -13.69 -3.79 -1.63
C PHE A 60 -14.98 -4.15 -0.88
N PRO A 61 -14.89 -4.79 0.30
CA PRO A 61 -16.04 -4.98 1.18
C PRO A 61 -16.53 -3.65 1.76
N ARG A 62 -15.66 -2.64 1.83
CA ARG A 62 -16.01 -1.28 2.27
C ARG A 62 -15.20 -0.23 1.51
N LEU A 63 -15.89 0.83 1.15
CA LEU A 63 -15.33 2.11 0.70
C LEU A 63 -16.26 3.19 1.24
N ALA A 64 -15.76 4.07 2.11
CA ALA A 64 -16.58 5.03 2.82
C ALA A 64 -15.90 6.38 2.96
N HIS A 65 -16.69 7.43 3.14
CA HIS A 65 -16.28 8.79 3.43
C HIS A 65 -16.83 9.22 4.77
N LEU A 66 -15.95 9.56 5.69
CA LEU A 66 -16.29 10.08 7.02
C LEU A 66 -16.04 11.58 7.03
N HIS A 67 -17.05 12.37 7.40
CA HIS A 67 -16.94 13.83 7.51
C HIS A 67 -18.04 14.35 8.42
N THR A 68 -17.76 15.40 9.18
CA THR A 68 -18.76 16.08 10.05
C THR A 68 -19.62 15.13 10.91
N GLY A 69 -19.02 14.01 11.36
CA GLY A 69 -19.74 12.98 12.13
C GLY A 69 -20.64 12.06 11.30
N GLN A 70 -20.68 12.20 9.98
CA GLN A 70 -21.42 11.35 9.05
C GLN A 70 -20.51 10.30 8.41
N ILE A 71 -21.12 9.21 7.93
CA ILE A 71 -20.45 8.14 7.19
C ILE A 71 -21.27 7.86 5.94
N ASP A 72 -20.69 8.15 4.79
CA ASP A 72 -21.28 7.87 3.49
C ASP A 72 -20.67 6.62 2.87
N ASP A 73 -21.51 5.69 2.43
CA ASP A 73 -21.06 4.53 1.64
C ASP A 73 -20.77 4.96 0.19
N LEU A 74 -19.53 4.78 -0.22
CA LEU A 74 -19.07 5.11 -1.57
C LEU A 74 -19.10 3.93 -2.54
N LEU A 75 -19.39 2.72 -2.06
CA LEU A 75 -19.39 1.54 -2.93
C LEU A 75 -20.43 1.66 -4.06
N GLY A 76 -21.58 2.27 -3.78
CA GLY A 76 -22.64 2.47 -4.77
C GLY A 76 -22.28 3.44 -5.90
N SER A 77 -21.42 4.42 -5.61
CA SER A 77 -21.00 5.45 -6.57
C SER A 77 -19.66 5.14 -7.27
N ALA A 78 -18.91 4.16 -6.77
CA ALA A 78 -17.62 3.76 -7.37
C ALA A 78 -17.84 2.97 -8.68
N VAL A 79 -17.09 3.32 -9.72
CA VAL A 79 -17.22 2.76 -11.06
C VAL A 79 -16.23 1.62 -11.27
N GLU A 80 -16.73 0.44 -11.67
CA GLU A 80 -15.87 -0.72 -11.94
C GLU A 80 -14.80 -0.41 -12.98
N GLY A 81 -13.56 -0.79 -12.69
CA GLY A 81 -12.42 -0.53 -13.56
C GLY A 81 -11.90 0.91 -13.54
N ALA A 82 -12.49 1.81 -12.76
CA ALA A 82 -12.07 3.21 -12.69
C ALA A 82 -10.63 3.36 -12.18
N GLN A 83 -9.91 4.26 -12.80
CA GLN A 83 -8.61 4.77 -12.39
C GLN A 83 -8.55 6.25 -12.77
N PRO A 84 -8.51 7.11 -11.79
CA PRO A 84 -8.30 6.93 -10.35
C PRO A 84 -9.39 6.10 -9.66
N LEU A 85 -9.13 5.68 -8.40
CA LEU A 85 -10.02 4.81 -7.63
C LEU A 85 -11.44 5.41 -7.52
N LEU A 86 -11.52 6.70 -7.21
CA LEU A 86 -12.77 7.44 -7.11
C LEU A 86 -12.58 8.94 -7.32
N ARG A 87 -13.70 9.63 -7.60
CA ARG A 87 -13.86 11.09 -7.58
C ARG A 87 -14.85 11.43 -6.49
N LEU A 88 -14.44 12.25 -5.55
CA LEU A 88 -15.19 12.54 -4.34
C LEU A 88 -15.50 14.03 -4.26
N PRO A 89 -16.77 14.43 -4.22
CA PRO A 89 -17.13 15.80 -3.91
C PRO A 89 -16.82 16.10 -2.43
N ILE A 90 -15.87 17.00 -2.20
CA ILE A 90 -15.50 17.50 -0.87
C ILE A 90 -16.29 18.77 -0.64
N ARG A 91 -17.13 18.78 0.40
CA ARG A 91 -18.01 19.89 0.78
C ARG A 91 -18.07 20.05 2.28
N GLY A 92 -18.09 21.30 2.73
CA GLY A 92 -18.11 21.62 4.16
C GLY A 92 -16.69 21.62 4.75
N ALA A 93 -16.38 22.68 5.50
CA ALA A 93 -15.07 22.88 6.09
C ALA A 93 -14.73 21.80 7.15
N GLY A 94 -13.46 21.42 7.22
CA GLY A 94 -12.95 20.43 8.18
C GLY A 94 -12.30 19.23 7.53
N GLY A 95 -12.20 18.14 8.28
CA GLY A 95 -11.60 16.89 7.83
C GLY A 95 -12.56 16.01 7.03
N HIS A 96 -12.05 15.37 6.01
CA HIS A 96 -12.72 14.37 5.20
C HIS A 96 -11.85 13.13 5.15
N LEU A 97 -12.26 12.03 5.78
CA LEU A 97 -11.50 10.79 5.87
C LEU A 97 -12.09 9.74 4.92
N VAL A 98 -11.33 9.34 3.91
CA VAL A 98 -11.69 8.22 3.04
C VAL A 98 -11.14 6.94 3.62
N VAL A 99 -11.98 5.93 3.73
CA VAL A 99 -11.69 4.63 4.32
C VAL A 99 -11.97 3.54 3.31
N ALA A 100 -11.05 2.60 3.17
CA ALA A 100 -11.22 1.43 2.32
C ALA A 100 -10.73 0.16 3.02
N ASP A 101 -11.54 -0.89 2.96
CA ASP A 101 -11.13 -2.25 3.31
C ASP A 101 -10.98 -3.06 2.01
N ARG A 102 -9.95 -3.90 1.94
CA ARG A 102 -9.79 -4.85 0.85
C ARG A 102 -9.94 -6.28 1.33
N SER A 103 -10.70 -7.04 0.57
CA SER A 103 -10.97 -8.46 0.81
C SER A 103 -9.68 -9.26 0.96
N PRO A 104 -9.69 -10.31 1.79
CA PRO A 104 -8.53 -11.18 1.95
C PRO A 104 -8.03 -11.75 0.63
N SER A 105 -6.73 -11.79 0.49
CA SER A 105 -6.02 -12.51 -0.56
C SER A 105 -5.10 -13.53 0.08
N ARG A 106 -4.54 -14.45 -0.72
CA ARG A 106 -3.65 -15.51 -0.24
C ARG A 106 -2.34 -15.49 -0.97
N ILE A 107 -1.31 -15.90 -0.26
CA ILE A 107 0.03 -16.10 -0.82
C ILE A 107 0.69 -17.25 -0.09
N GLU A 108 1.49 -18.01 -0.84
CA GLU A 108 2.43 -18.97 -0.30
C GLU A 108 3.82 -18.60 -0.76
N LEU A 109 4.73 -18.45 0.19
CA LEU A 109 6.12 -18.12 -0.06
C LEU A 109 7.02 -19.24 0.44
N GLU A 110 8.07 -19.55 -0.33
CA GLU A 110 9.15 -20.41 0.13
C GLU A 110 9.70 -19.91 1.46
N ALA A 111 10.22 -20.83 2.29
CA ALA A 111 10.70 -20.54 3.63
C ALA A 111 11.62 -19.31 3.69
N ARG A 112 12.67 -19.27 2.87
CA ARG A 112 13.62 -18.14 2.85
C ARG A 112 13.01 -16.82 2.37
N LYS A 113 12.04 -16.86 1.46
CA LYS A 113 11.32 -15.67 1.01
C LYS A 113 10.40 -15.16 2.11
N PHE A 114 9.73 -16.08 2.79
CA PHE A 114 8.84 -15.73 3.89
C PHE A 114 9.62 -15.13 5.07
N GLU A 115 10.75 -15.70 5.46
CA GLU A 115 11.60 -15.14 6.52
C GLU A 115 12.08 -13.71 6.17
N ARG A 116 12.57 -13.46 4.95
CA ARG A 116 12.96 -12.11 4.52
C ARG A 116 11.79 -11.12 4.54
N TYR A 117 10.61 -11.57 4.13
CA TYR A 117 9.39 -10.77 4.21
C TYR A 117 9.06 -10.42 5.68
N LEU A 118 9.11 -11.40 6.59
CA LEU A 118 8.87 -11.16 8.02
C LEU A 118 9.91 -10.20 8.63
N GLU A 119 11.17 -10.33 8.23
CA GLU A 119 12.26 -9.42 8.64
C GLU A 119 12.01 -8.00 8.13
N HIS A 120 11.65 -7.85 6.87
CA HIS A 120 11.37 -6.56 6.24
C HIS A 120 10.19 -5.83 6.92
N GLU A 121 9.13 -6.56 7.24
CA GLU A 121 7.94 -6.02 7.90
C GLU A 121 8.09 -5.90 9.43
N GLY A 122 9.26 -6.21 9.98
CA GLY A 122 9.51 -6.13 11.42
C GLY A 122 8.70 -7.12 12.27
N LEU A 123 8.24 -8.23 11.69
CA LEU A 123 7.36 -9.23 12.31
C LEU A 123 8.14 -10.22 13.21
N ARG A 124 8.94 -9.67 14.13
CA ARG A 124 9.87 -10.43 15.00
C ARG A 124 9.18 -11.51 15.83
N ALA A 125 7.97 -11.24 16.33
CA ALA A 125 7.21 -12.22 17.12
C ALA A 125 6.83 -13.43 16.27
N VAL A 126 6.50 -13.26 15.00
CA VAL A 126 6.19 -14.33 14.06
C VAL A 126 7.43 -15.16 13.77
N ILE A 127 8.57 -14.52 13.54
CA ILE A 127 9.87 -15.20 13.34
C ILE A 127 10.20 -16.08 14.55
N ALA A 128 10.09 -15.52 15.76
CA ALA A 128 10.35 -16.23 17.01
C ALA A 128 9.38 -17.42 17.18
N GLU A 129 8.11 -17.25 16.87
CA GLU A 129 7.13 -18.34 16.97
C GLU A 129 7.40 -19.45 15.96
N ARG A 130 7.73 -19.12 14.71
CA ARG A 130 8.13 -20.09 13.69
C ARG A 130 9.36 -20.88 14.11
N ALA A 131 10.36 -20.21 14.69
CA ALA A 131 11.54 -20.88 15.22
C ALA A 131 11.19 -21.85 16.35
N ARG A 132 10.37 -21.41 17.33
CA ARG A 132 9.90 -22.25 18.46
C ARG A 132 9.14 -23.49 17.99
N LEU A 133 8.41 -23.39 16.88
CA LEU A 133 7.62 -24.49 16.30
C LEU A 133 8.38 -25.35 15.28
N GLY A 134 9.67 -25.04 15.01
CA GLY A 134 10.46 -25.73 13.99
C GLY A 134 9.94 -25.51 12.56
N GLU A 135 9.37 -24.33 12.30
CA GLU A 135 8.76 -23.97 11.02
C GLU A 135 9.61 -23.03 10.17
N SER A 136 10.78 -22.59 10.63
CA SER A 136 11.64 -21.64 9.90
C SER A 136 12.02 -22.13 8.49
N ASN A 137 12.11 -23.45 8.30
CA ASN A 137 12.41 -24.05 7.00
C ASN A 137 11.16 -24.52 6.21
N LYS A 138 9.95 -24.21 6.70
CA LYS A 138 8.70 -24.52 5.99
C LYS A 138 8.23 -23.29 5.19
N PRO A 139 7.55 -23.47 4.06
CA PRO A 139 6.85 -22.40 3.39
C PRO A 139 5.92 -21.66 4.34
N GLY A 140 5.71 -20.37 4.10
CA GLY A 140 4.70 -19.58 4.82
C GLY A 140 3.46 -19.43 3.97
N ARG A 141 2.32 -19.88 4.47
CA ARG A 141 1.00 -19.71 3.85
C ARG A 141 0.24 -18.62 4.59
N GLU A 142 -0.07 -17.57 3.89
CA GLU A 142 -0.61 -16.34 4.47
C GLU A 142 -1.93 -15.96 3.82
N ARG A 143 -2.89 -15.54 4.64
CA ARG A 143 -4.08 -14.81 4.25
C ARG A 143 -3.92 -13.36 4.70
N TYR A 144 -4.01 -12.40 3.78
CA TYR A 144 -3.77 -10.99 4.09
C TYR A 144 -4.92 -10.09 3.67
N SER A 145 -5.23 -9.11 4.52
CA SER A 145 -6.23 -8.09 4.30
C SER A 145 -5.61 -6.70 4.40
N ARG A 146 -6.24 -5.69 3.76
CA ARG A 146 -5.73 -4.32 3.79
C ARG A 146 -6.79 -3.35 4.28
N TYR A 147 -6.38 -2.39 5.11
CA TYR A 147 -7.19 -1.38 5.77
C TYR A 147 -6.54 -0.02 5.55
N LEU A 148 -7.15 0.80 4.70
CA LEU A 148 -6.55 2.01 4.17
C LEU A 148 -7.33 3.23 4.61
N LYS A 149 -6.63 4.31 4.96
CA LYS A 149 -7.21 5.62 5.24
C LYS A 149 -6.43 6.71 4.52
N THR A 150 -7.13 7.77 4.13
CA THR A 150 -6.51 9.01 3.65
C THR A 150 -7.33 10.22 4.09
N LEU A 151 -6.64 11.24 4.58
CA LEU A 151 -7.25 12.47 5.09
C LEU A 151 -7.13 13.59 4.05
N ILE A 152 -8.26 14.23 3.78
CA ILE A 152 -8.36 15.49 3.03
C ILE A 152 -8.81 16.56 4.01
N GLN A 153 -8.19 17.73 3.99
CA GLN A 153 -8.59 18.89 4.80
C GLN A 153 -9.18 19.98 3.92
N LEU A 154 -10.41 20.39 4.20
CA LEU A 154 -11.02 21.56 3.55
C LEU A 154 -10.96 22.77 4.47
N GLY A 155 -10.15 23.74 4.06
CA GLY A 155 -9.96 25.00 4.77
C GLY A 155 -9.33 24.87 6.17
N PRO A 156 -9.38 25.94 6.97
CA PRO A 156 -8.70 25.99 8.27
C PRO A 156 -9.52 25.44 9.45
N ALA A 157 -10.76 24.99 9.21
CA ALA A 157 -11.61 24.48 10.28
C ALA A 157 -10.99 23.22 10.92
N ARG A 158 -11.09 23.14 12.24
CA ARG A 158 -10.55 22.02 13.03
C ARG A 158 -11.71 21.18 13.56
N ASP A 159 -11.62 19.89 13.33
CA ASP A 159 -12.53 18.88 13.86
C ASP A 159 -11.73 17.61 14.21
N GLU A 160 -12.40 16.56 14.67
CA GLU A 160 -11.78 15.30 15.07
C GLU A 160 -11.91 14.20 14.00
N THR A 161 -12.30 14.53 12.76
CA THR A 161 -12.48 13.55 11.69
C THR A 161 -11.18 12.77 11.41
N TYR A 162 -10.02 13.41 11.55
CA TYR A 162 -8.71 12.77 11.40
C TYR A 162 -8.51 11.57 12.34
N ALA A 163 -9.12 11.60 13.52
CA ALA A 163 -9.01 10.58 14.57
C ALA A 163 -10.16 9.56 14.55
N ALA A 164 -11.09 9.68 13.58
CA ALA A 164 -12.27 8.83 13.54
C ALA A 164 -11.90 7.35 13.41
N SER A 165 -12.40 6.55 14.38
CA SER A 165 -12.36 5.09 14.26
C SER A 165 -13.40 4.67 13.23
N ALA A 166 -12.95 3.94 12.22
CA ALA A 166 -13.80 3.39 11.18
C ALA A 166 -14.22 1.94 11.48
N GLY A 167 -13.79 1.38 12.62
CA GLY A 167 -14.06 -0.01 12.99
C GLY A 167 -13.32 -1.02 12.11
N GLN A 168 -12.18 -0.63 11.56
CA GLN A 168 -11.27 -1.55 10.85
C GLN A 168 -10.60 -2.48 11.86
N ARG A 169 -10.26 -3.70 11.46
CA ARG A 169 -9.60 -4.67 12.35
C ARG A 169 -8.25 -4.16 12.86
N ILE A 170 -7.52 -3.41 12.03
CA ILE A 170 -6.32 -2.69 12.42
C ILE A 170 -6.47 -1.23 12.01
N GLU A 171 -6.14 -0.29 12.90
CA GLU A 171 -6.31 1.14 12.67
C GLU A 171 -5.11 1.96 13.12
N ILE A 172 -4.73 2.91 12.30
CA ILE A 172 -3.86 4.02 12.64
C ILE A 172 -4.77 5.20 12.97
N LEU A 173 -4.61 5.76 14.17
CA LEU A 173 -5.44 6.85 14.70
C LEU A 173 -4.52 7.98 15.20
N PRO A 174 -4.33 9.05 14.43
CA PRO A 174 -3.64 10.23 14.92
C PRO A 174 -4.36 10.82 16.14
N GLU A 175 -3.63 11.26 17.15
CA GLU A 175 -4.17 11.90 18.37
C GLU A 175 -4.09 13.44 18.29
N ALA A 176 -3.67 13.98 17.14
CA ALA A 176 -3.75 15.40 16.78
C ALA A 176 -3.99 15.50 15.27
N ASN A 177 -4.63 16.58 14.83
CA ASN A 177 -4.85 16.75 13.39
C ASN A 177 -3.52 16.91 12.65
N PRO A 178 -3.10 15.92 11.84
CA PRO A 178 -1.77 15.88 11.26
C PRO A 178 -1.49 17.00 10.25
N VAL A 179 -2.55 17.59 9.68
CA VAL A 179 -2.42 18.70 8.73
C VAL A 179 -1.84 19.95 9.39
N PHE A 180 -2.15 20.16 10.68
CA PHE A 180 -1.74 21.33 11.45
C PHE A 180 -0.48 21.10 12.30
N VAL A 181 0.14 19.93 12.21
CA VAL A 181 1.41 19.65 12.91
C VAL A 181 2.55 20.30 12.12
N GLU A 182 3.23 21.25 12.74
CA GLU A 182 4.33 21.98 12.11
C GLU A 182 5.62 21.15 12.07
N PRO A 183 6.50 21.37 11.08
CA PRO A 183 7.83 20.80 11.04
C PRO A 183 8.60 21.13 12.33
N GLY A 184 9.27 20.11 12.90
CA GLY A 184 9.95 20.15 14.19
C GLY A 184 9.11 19.65 15.36
N ALA A 185 7.79 19.50 15.19
CA ALA A 185 6.90 18.90 16.18
C ALA A 185 6.77 17.38 15.99
N THR A 186 6.08 16.73 16.91
CA THR A 186 5.74 15.31 16.82
C THR A 186 4.22 15.10 16.71
N LEU A 187 3.81 14.17 15.88
CA LEU A 187 2.44 13.70 15.74
C LEU A 187 2.27 12.46 16.65
N PRO A 188 1.48 12.53 17.73
CA PRO A 188 1.13 11.35 18.50
C PRO A 188 0.13 10.50 17.69
N VAL A 189 0.35 9.18 17.68
CA VAL A 189 -0.46 8.22 16.93
C VAL A 189 -0.72 7.00 17.79
N LEU A 190 -1.96 6.57 17.86
CA LEU A 190 -2.40 5.32 18.45
C LEU A 190 -2.60 4.27 17.35
N VAL A 191 -2.09 3.07 17.56
CA VAL A 191 -2.37 1.89 16.73
C VAL A 191 -3.26 0.94 17.51
N ARG A 192 -4.34 0.48 16.89
CA ARG A 192 -5.26 -0.52 17.45
C ARG A 192 -5.37 -1.75 16.57
N PHE A 193 -5.50 -2.90 17.19
CA PHE A 193 -5.88 -4.15 16.55
C PHE A 193 -7.06 -4.75 17.29
N GLU A 194 -8.12 -5.14 16.57
CA GLU A 194 -9.40 -5.62 17.14
C GLU A 194 -9.95 -4.68 18.24
N GLY A 195 -9.82 -3.37 18.01
CA GLY A 195 -10.25 -2.33 18.94
C GLY A 195 -9.35 -2.12 20.17
N GLN A 196 -8.33 -2.96 20.39
CA GLN A 196 -7.39 -2.85 21.52
C GLN A 196 -6.08 -2.19 21.10
N PRO A 197 -5.39 -1.48 22.00
CA PRO A 197 -4.05 -0.96 21.72
C PRO A 197 -3.10 -2.06 21.27
N LEU A 198 -2.37 -1.85 20.18
CA LEU A 198 -1.40 -2.81 19.67
C LEU A 198 0.02 -2.45 20.13
N ALA A 199 0.51 -3.15 21.14
CA ALA A 199 1.85 -2.96 21.68
C ALA A 199 2.92 -3.67 20.83
N ASN A 200 4.16 -3.13 20.88
CA ASN A 200 5.36 -3.69 20.24
C ASN A 200 5.23 -3.89 18.71
N ALA A 201 4.34 -3.16 18.05
CA ALA A 201 4.21 -3.18 16.62
C ALA A 201 5.27 -2.31 15.95
N TRP A 202 5.87 -2.83 14.89
CA TRP A 202 6.76 -2.07 14.01
C TRP A 202 5.92 -1.18 13.10
N VAL A 203 6.18 0.11 13.10
CA VAL A 203 5.45 1.12 12.34
C VAL A 203 6.44 1.94 11.52
N GLU A 204 6.16 2.18 10.27
CA GLU A 204 6.96 3.04 9.42
C GLU A 204 6.19 4.29 9.07
N ALA A 205 6.90 5.41 9.01
CA ALA A 205 6.38 6.68 8.56
C ALA A 205 7.29 7.23 7.46
N PHE A 206 6.69 7.52 6.32
CA PHE A 206 7.36 8.10 5.16
C PHE A 206 6.84 9.51 4.92
N SER A 207 7.73 10.42 4.54
CA SER A 207 7.37 11.75 4.06
C SER A 207 7.87 11.94 2.63
N ARG A 208 7.06 12.60 1.81
CA ARG A 208 7.39 12.88 0.42
C ARG A 208 7.17 14.35 0.08
N ASN A 209 8.20 14.96 -0.49
CA ASN A 209 8.12 16.28 -1.08
C ASN A 209 8.79 16.25 -2.47
N GLY A 210 7.98 16.30 -3.54
CA GLY A 210 8.45 16.04 -4.89
C GLY A 210 9.02 14.63 -5.06
N ALA A 211 10.27 14.53 -5.47
CA ALA A 211 11.00 13.27 -5.63
C ALA A 211 11.71 12.80 -4.36
N ASP A 212 11.86 13.68 -3.36
CA ASP A 212 12.57 13.37 -2.11
C ASP A 212 11.64 12.63 -1.14
N ILE A 213 12.00 11.40 -0.81
CA ILE A 213 11.30 10.54 0.15
C ILE A 213 12.23 10.28 1.33
N ARG A 214 11.69 10.38 2.54
CA ARG A 214 12.37 10.02 3.78
C ARG A 214 11.49 9.07 4.56
N GLY A 215 12.12 8.06 5.19
CA GLY A 215 11.45 7.09 6.03
C GLY A 215 12.05 7.07 7.43
N ALA A 216 11.23 6.74 8.41
CA ALA A 216 11.63 6.46 9.78
C ALA A 216 10.75 5.35 10.35
N SER A 217 11.35 4.53 11.23
CA SER A 217 10.67 3.41 11.88
C SER A 217 10.47 3.68 13.36
N TYR A 218 9.38 3.17 13.89
CA TYR A 218 8.96 3.31 15.28
C TYR A 218 8.47 1.97 15.82
N THR A 219 8.47 1.83 17.15
CA THR A 219 7.83 0.68 17.80
C THR A 219 6.78 1.22 18.76
N THR A 220 5.56 0.69 18.72
CA THR A 220 4.49 1.10 19.63
C THR A 220 4.83 0.71 21.08
N ASP A 221 4.50 1.59 22.00
CA ASP A 221 4.59 1.32 23.44
C ASP A 221 3.49 0.36 23.92
N VAL A 222 3.47 0.11 25.24
CA VAL A 222 2.45 -0.78 25.85
C VAL A 222 1.01 -0.27 25.70
N ALA A 223 0.84 1.02 25.43
CA ALA A 223 -0.46 1.65 25.17
C ALA A 223 -0.76 1.77 23.65
N GLY A 224 0.03 1.12 22.79
CA GLY A 224 -0.13 1.13 21.34
C GLY A 224 0.28 2.46 20.68
N ARG A 225 1.05 3.32 21.34
CA ARG A 225 1.36 4.67 20.89
C ARG A 225 2.76 4.80 20.34
N ILE A 226 2.91 5.69 19.36
CA ILE A 226 4.17 6.22 18.85
C ILE A 226 4.11 7.75 18.76
N ARG A 227 5.27 8.39 18.59
CA ARG A 227 5.40 9.81 18.28
C ARG A 227 6.17 9.97 16.98
N VAL A 228 5.46 10.27 15.90
CA VAL A 228 6.07 10.46 14.58
C VAL A 228 6.66 11.87 14.51
N ALA A 229 7.97 11.97 14.24
CA ALA A 229 8.62 13.26 14.04
C ALA A 229 8.22 13.84 12.69
N ILE A 230 7.54 14.97 12.68
CA ILE A 230 7.20 15.70 11.45
C ILE A 230 8.38 16.63 11.13
N ASP A 231 9.29 16.19 10.27
CA ASP A 231 10.52 16.92 9.95
C ASP A 231 10.33 17.95 8.82
N ARG A 232 9.23 17.84 8.06
CA ARG A 232 8.96 18.71 6.91
C ARG A 232 7.49 18.72 6.50
N ARG A 233 7.14 19.73 5.70
CA ARG A 233 5.87 19.76 4.97
C ARG A 233 5.92 18.79 3.79
N GLY A 234 4.76 18.26 3.41
CA GLY A 234 4.62 17.33 2.30
C GLY A 234 3.54 16.29 2.54
N VAL A 235 3.53 15.27 1.69
CA VAL A 235 2.63 14.12 1.84
C VAL A 235 3.29 13.08 2.72
N TRP A 236 2.54 12.58 3.68
CA TRP A 236 2.97 11.59 4.64
C TRP A 236 2.18 10.28 4.50
N LEU A 237 2.84 9.19 4.78
CA LEU A 237 2.26 7.85 4.89
C LEU A 237 2.75 7.22 6.19
N ILE A 238 1.83 6.77 7.03
CA ILE A 238 2.11 5.88 8.16
C ILE A 238 1.58 4.51 7.78
N ARG A 239 2.38 3.47 7.97
CA ARG A 239 2.00 2.09 7.63
C ARG A 239 2.53 1.08 8.62
N LEU A 240 1.89 -0.07 8.73
CA LEU A 240 2.39 -1.25 9.43
C LEU A 240 1.69 -2.51 8.93
N VAL A 241 2.33 -3.64 9.24
CA VAL A 241 1.75 -4.97 9.11
C VAL A 241 1.69 -5.61 10.49
N HIS A 242 0.55 -6.20 10.83
CA HIS A 242 0.40 -7.08 11.98
C HIS A 242 0.03 -8.47 11.52
N MET A 243 0.63 -9.51 12.12
CA MET A 243 0.39 -10.89 11.73
C MET A 243 0.17 -11.77 12.94
N VAL A 244 -0.82 -12.65 12.85
CA VAL A 244 -1.17 -13.63 13.87
C VAL A 244 -1.32 -15.02 13.27
N ARG A 245 -1.32 -16.06 14.10
CA ARG A 245 -1.74 -17.39 13.66
C ARG A 245 -3.17 -17.36 13.13
N CYS A 246 -3.39 -17.98 11.98
CA CYS A 246 -4.72 -18.13 11.41
C CYS A 246 -5.44 -19.32 12.05
N ALA A 247 -6.21 -19.05 13.10
CA ALA A 247 -7.01 -20.09 13.74
C ALA A 247 -8.17 -20.49 12.83
N GLY A 248 -8.26 -21.78 12.53
CA GLY A 248 -9.35 -22.32 11.71
C GLY A 248 -9.26 -22.05 10.21
N CYS A 249 -8.10 -21.62 9.70
CA CYS A 249 -7.85 -21.48 8.28
C CYS A 249 -7.32 -22.80 7.71
N PRO A 250 -8.04 -23.48 6.83
CA PRO A 250 -7.56 -24.75 6.26
C PRO A 250 -6.41 -24.55 5.26
N ASP A 251 -6.27 -23.36 4.74
CA ASP A 251 -5.40 -22.99 3.61
C ASP A 251 -4.38 -21.90 3.90
N ALA A 252 -4.27 -21.46 5.15
CA ALA A 252 -3.28 -20.50 5.62
C ALA A 252 -2.83 -20.81 7.04
N ASP A 253 -1.56 -20.57 7.34
CA ASP A 253 -0.98 -20.71 8.68
C ASP A 253 -1.02 -19.38 9.43
N TRP A 254 -0.98 -18.29 8.68
CA TRP A 254 -0.88 -16.93 9.18
C TRP A 254 -1.95 -16.03 8.58
N GLU A 255 -2.44 -15.09 9.35
CA GLU A 255 -3.31 -14.01 8.90
C GLU A 255 -2.63 -12.68 9.19
N SER A 256 -2.47 -11.85 8.15
CA SER A 256 -1.88 -10.53 8.28
C SER A 256 -2.85 -9.40 7.94
N PHE A 257 -2.63 -8.29 8.62
CA PHE A 257 -3.44 -7.09 8.56
C PHE A 257 -2.52 -5.92 8.20
N TRP A 258 -2.64 -5.47 6.97
CA TRP A 258 -1.88 -4.35 6.43
C TRP A 258 -2.68 -3.07 6.61
N THR A 259 -2.10 -2.04 7.16
CA THR A 259 -2.79 -0.76 7.29
C THR A 259 -1.92 0.39 6.86
N SER A 260 -2.56 1.41 6.29
CA SER A 260 -1.91 2.66 5.92
C SER A 260 -2.83 3.86 6.17
N TYR A 261 -2.21 4.98 6.53
CA TYR A 261 -2.87 6.27 6.73
C TYR A 261 -2.05 7.35 6.03
N SER A 262 -2.59 7.98 5.00
CA SER A 262 -1.94 9.08 4.29
C SER A 262 -2.58 10.43 4.61
N PHE A 263 -1.75 11.48 4.70
CA PHE A 263 -2.16 12.83 5.03
C PHE A 263 -1.14 13.85 4.48
N ALA A 264 -1.47 15.14 4.57
CA ALA A 264 -0.51 16.21 4.36
C ALA A 264 -0.11 16.83 5.70
N SER A 265 1.20 17.09 5.90
CA SER A 265 1.65 18.15 6.81
C SER A 265 1.75 19.42 6.00
N ALA A 266 0.86 20.38 6.24
CA ALA A 266 0.69 21.56 5.39
C ALA A 266 0.27 22.79 6.18
N ASN A 267 0.34 23.96 5.54
CA ASN A 267 -0.36 25.14 6.01
C ASN A 267 -1.69 25.22 5.24
N PRO A 268 -2.85 25.07 5.88
CA PRO A 268 -4.15 25.13 5.20
C PRO A 268 -4.44 26.47 4.52
N ALA A 269 -3.74 27.54 4.91
CA ALA A 269 -3.81 28.85 4.24
C ALA A 269 -2.88 28.95 3.02
N GLY A 270 -2.05 27.93 2.74
CA GLY A 270 -1.00 27.96 1.75
C GLY A 270 -1.25 27.21 0.44
N GLY A 271 -2.46 26.67 0.21
CA GLY A 271 -2.82 25.99 -1.04
C GLY A 271 -2.44 24.52 -1.13
N THR A 272 -2.71 23.93 -2.27
CA THR A 272 -2.69 22.51 -2.62
C THR A 272 -1.35 21.82 -2.33
N VAL A 273 -1.43 20.69 -1.61
CA VAL A 273 -0.28 19.82 -1.35
C VAL A 273 -0.57 18.44 -1.96
N ALA A 274 -0.29 18.29 -3.17
CA ALA A 274 0.10 17.12 -3.95
C ALA A 274 0.09 17.45 -5.45
N SER A 275 0.96 16.84 -6.21
CA SER A 275 0.93 16.91 -7.67
C SER A 275 0.73 15.49 -8.21
N PRO A 276 -0.09 15.28 -9.26
CA PRO A 276 -0.27 13.97 -9.89
C PRO A 276 1.05 13.32 -10.29
N SER A 277 2.02 14.14 -10.68
CA SER A 277 3.36 13.71 -11.08
C SER A 277 4.17 13.11 -9.93
N MET A 278 3.85 13.43 -8.67
CA MET A 278 4.57 12.87 -7.51
C MET A 278 4.40 11.34 -7.42
N PHE A 279 3.21 10.83 -7.75
CA PHE A 279 2.87 9.42 -7.65
C PHE A 279 2.73 8.74 -9.01
N ALA A 280 3.20 9.37 -10.10
CA ALA A 280 3.25 8.70 -11.38
C ALA A 280 4.15 7.47 -11.26
N PRO A 281 3.63 6.25 -11.55
CA PRO A 281 4.45 5.05 -11.54
C PRO A 281 5.65 5.24 -12.44
N LYS A 282 6.85 4.92 -11.97
CA LYS A 282 8.02 4.93 -12.85
C LYS A 282 7.75 3.98 -14.00
N PRO A 283 7.96 4.39 -15.26
CA PRO A 283 7.85 3.46 -16.38
C PRO A 283 8.76 2.27 -16.06
N ARG A 284 8.19 1.07 -16.01
CA ARG A 284 8.98 -0.15 -15.87
C ARG A 284 10.03 -0.12 -16.95
N ALA A 285 11.30 0.00 -16.57
CA ALA A 285 12.37 -0.24 -17.49
C ALA A 285 12.15 -1.64 -18.07
N LEU A 286 11.84 -1.71 -19.37
CA LEU A 286 11.77 -2.99 -20.07
C LEU A 286 13.05 -3.71 -19.75
N GLY A 287 12.95 -4.73 -18.90
CA GLY A 287 14.13 -5.39 -18.35
C GLY A 287 15.03 -5.84 -19.48
N ARG A 288 16.32 -5.70 -19.33
CA ARG A 288 17.36 -6.16 -20.27
C ARG A 288 17.10 -7.57 -20.82
N THR A 289 16.31 -8.36 -20.11
CA THR A 289 15.87 -9.71 -20.50
C THR A 289 15.04 -9.72 -21.78
N VAL A 290 14.19 -8.71 -22.06
CA VAL A 290 13.41 -8.65 -23.30
C VAL A 290 14.30 -8.32 -24.50
N ILE A 291 15.33 -7.49 -24.28
CA ILE A 291 16.31 -7.18 -25.34
C ILE A 291 17.15 -8.42 -25.69
N PHE A 292 17.53 -9.22 -24.68
CA PHE A 292 18.29 -10.46 -24.94
C PHE A 292 17.46 -11.52 -25.67
N VAL A 293 16.17 -11.64 -25.40
CA VAL A 293 15.29 -12.58 -26.11
C VAL A 293 15.07 -12.14 -27.56
N ALA A 294 14.91 -10.83 -27.81
CA ALA A 294 14.77 -10.31 -29.18
C ALA A 294 16.06 -10.48 -30.00
N VAL A 295 17.23 -10.25 -29.40
CA VAL A 295 18.53 -10.45 -30.06
C VAL A 295 18.81 -11.92 -30.29
N ALA A 296 18.47 -12.81 -29.37
CA ALA A 296 18.65 -14.26 -29.55
C ALA A 296 17.71 -14.82 -30.65
N ALA A 297 16.47 -14.33 -30.73
CA ALA A 297 15.53 -14.72 -31.78
C ALA A 297 15.98 -14.23 -33.16
N ALA A 298 16.51 -13.01 -33.26
CA ALA A 298 17.06 -12.48 -34.51
C ALA A 298 18.32 -13.25 -34.97
N ALA A 299 19.20 -13.63 -34.05
CA ALA A 299 20.37 -14.44 -34.35
C ALA A 299 20.02 -15.86 -34.82
N ALA A 300 18.99 -16.49 -34.20
CA ALA A 300 18.50 -17.79 -34.61
C ALA A 300 17.86 -17.74 -36.01
N LEU A 301 17.12 -16.68 -36.33
CA LEU A 301 16.51 -16.49 -37.67
C LEU A 301 17.58 -16.26 -38.73
N ALA A 302 18.61 -15.47 -38.44
CA ALA A 302 19.72 -15.24 -39.34
C ALA A 302 20.53 -16.52 -39.59
N GLY A 303 20.75 -17.37 -38.57
CA GLY A 303 21.39 -18.67 -38.67
C GLY A 303 20.65 -19.65 -39.59
N VAL A 304 19.28 -19.69 -39.46
CA VAL A 304 18.44 -20.54 -40.31
C VAL A 304 18.45 -20.08 -41.79
N ILE A 305 18.47 -18.77 -42.02
CA ILE A 305 18.55 -18.20 -43.38
C ILE A 305 19.91 -18.48 -44.02
N TYR A 306 21.01 -18.37 -43.24
CA TYR A 306 22.35 -18.66 -43.70
C TYR A 306 22.55 -20.13 -44.07
N LEU A 307 22.01 -21.05 -43.27
CA LEU A 307 22.08 -22.49 -43.55
C LEU A 307 21.27 -22.93 -44.77
N ARG A 308 20.09 -22.26 -45.00
CA ARG A 308 19.30 -22.51 -46.23
C ARG A 308 19.95 -22.01 -47.49
N ARG A 309 20.76 -20.93 -47.44
CA ARG A 309 21.52 -20.43 -48.61
C ARG A 309 22.73 -21.28 -48.98
N ARG A 310 23.29 -22.04 -48.02
CA ARG A 310 24.42 -22.97 -48.30
C ARG A 310 24.00 -24.33 -48.87
N ARG A 311 22.70 -24.63 -48.89
CA ARG A 311 22.16 -25.90 -49.39
C ARG A 311 21.52 -25.76 -50.80
N ARG A 312 21.68 -24.62 -51.41
CA ARG A 312 21.39 -24.38 -52.83
C ARG A 312 22.74 -24.02 -53.51
#